data_a9d523450e998d7ba793e9debb53046b
#
_entry.id   a9d523450e998d7ba793e9debb53046b
#
_cell.length_a   1.000
_cell.length_b   1.000
_cell.length_c   1.000
_cell.angle_alpha   90.00
_cell.angle_beta   90.00
_cell.angle_gamma   90.00
#
_symmetry.space_group_name_H-M   'P 1'
#
loop_
_entity.id
_entity.type
_entity.pdbx_description
1 polymer ?
#
loop_
_entity_poly.entity_id
_entity_poly.type
_entity_poly.pdbx_seq_one_letter_code
_entity_poly.pdbx_strand_id
1 'polypeptide(L)'
;MNYLLDTNILLIYIRDEATRDFIEKTYDPFGENNNPIISIVTVGEIRSLAKRNHWGKKKMALLNEILGEIIIADINSEDVIEKYAEIDAFSQGRLNERPLSISARNMGKNDLWIAATAEVTKSTLMTTDNDFDHLDIEYFKLAKIMRKKNI
;
A
#
# COMPACT_ATOMS: atom_id res chain seq x y z
N MET A 1 -4.95 13.74 -6.52
CA MET A 1 -3.97 12.66 -6.67
C MET A 1 -4.41 11.46 -5.85
N ASN A 2 -4.29 10.28 -6.41
CA ASN A 2 -4.64 9.06 -5.71
C ASN A 2 -3.43 8.49 -4.96
N TYR A 3 -3.61 8.16 -3.69
CA TYR A 3 -2.59 7.51 -2.88
C TYR A 3 -3.10 6.15 -2.44
N LEU A 4 -2.39 5.09 -2.81
CA LEU A 4 -2.68 3.76 -2.28
C LEU A 4 -1.79 3.54 -1.06
N LEU A 5 -2.41 3.27 0.07
CA LEU A 5 -1.71 3.12 1.35
C LEU A 5 -1.49 1.64 1.63
N ASP A 6 -0.23 1.25 1.82
CA ASP A 6 0.12 -0.09 2.27
C ASP A 6 -0.30 -0.27 3.74
N THR A 7 -0.41 -1.50 4.19
CA THR A 7 -0.82 -1.84 5.56
C THR A 7 0.03 -1.13 6.61
N ASN A 8 1.34 -1.05 6.39
CA ASN A 8 2.25 -0.36 7.32
C ASN A 8 1.93 1.12 7.49
N ILE A 9 1.39 1.76 6.45
CA ILE A 9 1.00 3.17 6.53
C ILE A 9 -0.21 3.33 7.46
N LEU A 10 -1.19 2.42 7.37
CA LEU A 10 -2.32 2.45 8.31
C LEU A 10 -1.86 2.27 9.76
N LEU A 11 -0.88 1.41 9.99
CA LEU A 11 -0.30 1.22 11.32
C LEU A 11 0.37 2.50 11.84
N ILE A 12 1.03 3.25 10.95
CA ILE A 12 1.61 4.54 11.29
C ILE A 12 0.50 5.51 11.76
N TYR A 13 -0.60 5.57 11.04
CA TYR A 13 -1.73 6.42 11.43
C TYR A 13 -2.32 6.07 12.78
N ILE A 14 -2.22 4.81 13.18
CA ILE A 14 -2.79 4.32 14.44
C ILE A 14 -1.84 4.54 15.62
N ARG A 15 -0.52 4.39 15.41
CA ARG A 15 0.41 4.30 16.56
C ARG A 15 1.73 5.07 16.43
N ASP A 16 1.98 5.76 15.33
CA ASP A 16 3.24 6.48 15.13
C ASP A 16 2.96 7.92 14.72
N GLU A 17 2.72 8.74 15.72
CA GLU A 17 2.30 10.14 15.52
C GLU A 17 3.34 10.97 14.77
N ALA A 18 4.62 10.81 15.08
CA ALA A 18 5.68 11.58 14.46
C ALA A 18 5.77 11.32 12.95
N THR A 19 5.69 10.04 12.55
CA THR A 19 5.72 9.67 11.13
C THR A 19 4.41 10.08 10.44
N ARG A 20 3.28 9.91 11.10
CA ARG A 20 1.98 10.38 10.58
C ARG A 20 2.03 11.88 10.27
N ASP A 21 2.54 12.69 11.20
CA ASP A 21 2.64 14.13 11.00
C ASP A 21 3.53 14.49 9.80
N PHE A 22 4.61 13.76 9.59
CA PHE A 22 5.45 13.91 8.41
C PHE A 22 4.67 13.60 7.12
N ILE A 23 3.91 12.50 7.10
CA ILE A 23 3.09 12.11 5.94
C ILE A 23 2.05 13.19 5.64
N GLU A 24 1.36 13.67 6.67
CA GLU A 24 0.33 14.70 6.52
C GLU A 24 0.90 16.00 5.97
N LYS A 25 2.08 16.41 6.43
CA LYS A 25 2.71 17.64 5.98
C LYS A 25 3.31 17.52 4.58
N THR A 26 3.79 16.34 4.23
CA THR A 26 4.51 16.13 2.95
C THR A 26 3.57 15.75 1.81
N TYR A 27 2.63 14.87 2.07
CA TYR A 27 1.77 14.27 1.04
C TYR A 27 0.29 14.58 1.21
N ASP A 28 -0.17 14.66 2.43
CA ASP A 28 -1.58 14.93 2.78
C ASP A 28 -2.56 13.99 2.05
N PRO A 29 -2.42 12.67 2.19
CA PRO A 29 -3.26 11.73 1.42
C PRO A 29 -4.75 11.83 1.73
N PHE A 30 -5.12 12.29 2.92
CA PHE A 30 -6.52 12.52 3.33
C PHE A 30 -6.99 13.93 3.01
N GLY A 31 -6.14 14.75 2.39
CA GLY A 31 -6.47 16.14 2.05
C GLY A 31 -7.58 16.25 1.02
N GLU A 32 -8.20 17.42 0.97
CA GLU A 32 -9.39 17.68 0.16
C GLU A 32 -9.20 17.40 -1.33
N ASN A 33 -7.98 17.60 -1.85
CA ASN A 33 -7.68 17.40 -3.27
C ASN A 33 -7.10 16.02 -3.58
N ASN A 34 -7.05 15.12 -2.59
CA ASN A 34 -6.45 13.80 -2.72
C ASN A 34 -7.46 12.71 -2.36
N ASN A 35 -7.17 11.50 -2.82
CA ASN A 35 -8.00 10.33 -2.57
C ASN A 35 -7.15 9.25 -1.89
N PRO A 36 -7.37 8.99 -0.59
CA PRO A 36 -6.71 7.86 0.07
C PRO A 36 -7.43 6.57 -0.31
N ILE A 37 -6.67 5.59 -0.77
CA ILE A 37 -7.20 4.29 -1.25
C ILE A 37 -6.44 3.18 -0.52
N ILE A 38 -7.11 2.12 -0.17
CA ILE A 38 -6.48 0.86 0.24
C ILE A 38 -7.07 -0.29 -0.55
N SER A 39 -6.29 -1.36 -0.68
CA SER A 39 -6.80 -2.62 -1.22
C SER A 39 -7.68 -3.31 -0.17
N ILE A 40 -8.70 -4.04 -0.63
CA ILE A 40 -9.47 -4.95 0.23
C ILE A 40 -8.54 -5.95 0.94
N VAL A 41 -7.42 -6.31 0.32
CA VAL A 41 -6.40 -7.19 0.91
C VAL A 41 -5.82 -6.56 2.18
N THR A 42 -5.58 -5.25 2.17
CA THR A 42 -5.09 -4.51 3.33
C THR A 42 -6.10 -4.54 4.49
N VAL A 43 -7.39 -4.47 4.18
CA VAL A 43 -8.43 -4.59 5.21
C VAL A 43 -8.31 -5.94 5.93
N GLY A 44 -8.13 -7.02 5.17
CA GLY A 44 -7.93 -8.36 5.74
C GLY A 44 -6.67 -8.44 6.60
N GLU A 45 -5.56 -7.90 6.10
CA GLU A 45 -4.29 -7.91 6.83
C GLU A 45 -4.39 -7.18 8.17
N ILE A 46 -4.97 -5.97 8.17
CA ILE A 46 -5.02 -5.17 9.40
C ILE A 46 -6.01 -5.74 10.41
N ARG A 47 -7.12 -6.32 9.95
CA ARG A 47 -8.06 -7.01 10.84
C ARG A 47 -7.44 -8.26 11.45
N SER A 48 -6.65 -9.02 10.69
CA SER A 48 -5.89 -10.16 11.20
C SER A 48 -4.91 -9.73 12.29
N LEU A 49 -4.17 -8.65 12.01
CA LEU A 49 -3.21 -8.10 12.98
C LEU A 49 -3.90 -7.67 14.27
N ALA A 50 -5.05 -7.00 14.16
CA ALA A 50 -5.83 -6.55 15.31
C ALA A 50 -6.28 -7.74 16.18
N LYS A 51 -6.72 -8.83 15.55
CA LYS A 51 -7.15 -10.04 16.27
C LYS A 51 -5.97 -10.73 16.94
N ARG A 52 -4.85 -10.90 16.22
CA ARG A 52 -3.65 -11.58 16.77
C ARG A 52 -3.06 -10.81 17.94
N ASN A 53 -3.11 -9.49 17.91
CA ASN A 53 -2.54 -8.64 18.94
C ASN A 53 -3.57 -8.15 19.97
N HIS A 54 -4.79 -8.66 19.92
CA HIS A 54 -5.86 -8.37 20.88
C HIS A 54 -6.10 -6.88 21.10
N TRP A 55 -6.26 -6.13 19.98
CA TRP A 55 -6.53 -4.69 20.05
C TRP A 55 -7.80 -4.40 20.84
N GLY A 56 -7.70 -3.44 21.78
CA GLY A 56 -8.84 -3.02 22.60
C GLY A 56 -9.78 -2.08 21.86
N LYS A 57 -10.84 -1.69 22.56
CA LYS A 57 -11.93 -0.86 21.99
C LYS A 57 -11.44 0.47 21.42
N LYS A 58 -10.51 1.13 22.11
CA LYS A 58 -10.00 2.45 21.69
C LYS A 58 -9.27 2.36 20.35
N LYS A 59 -8.39 1.39 20.21
CA LYS A 59 -7.61 1.19 18.99
C LYS A 59 -8.51 0.73 17.84
N MET A 60 -9.48 -0.14 18.10
CA MET A 60 -10.45 -0.58 17.10
C MET A 60 -11.34 0.57 16.63
N ALA A 61 -11.75 1.45 17.54
CA ALA A 61 -12.53 2.64 17.18
C ALA A 61 -11.75 3.56 16.25
N LEU A 62 -10.45 3.76 16.54
CA LEU A 62 -9.59 4.59 15.69
C LEU A 62 -9.41 3.95 14.31
N LEU A 63 -9.20 2.64 14.24
CA LEU A 63 -9.12 1.93 12.96
C LEU A 63 -10.39 2.11 12.14
N ASN A 64 -11.54 1.91 12.75
CA ASN A 64 -12.83 2.04 12.07
C ASN A 64 -13.08 3.47 11.58
N GLU A 65 -12.67 4.47 12.35
CA GLU A 65 -12.74 5.88 11.95
C GLU A 65 -11.89 6.13 10.70
N ILE A 66 -10.65 5.67 10.69
CA ILE A 66 -9.74 5.81 9.55
C ILE A 66 -10.31 5.10 8.33
N LEU A 67 -10.78 3.86 8.48
CA LEU A 67 -11.35 3.08 7.36
C LEU A 67 -12.61 3.75 6.79
N GLY A 68 -13.36 4.50 7.60
CA GLY A 68 -14.51 5.26 7.13
C GLY A 68 -14.18 6.42 6.20
N GLU A 69 -12.93 6.86 6.18
CA GLU A 69 -12.45 7.97 5.36
C GLU A 69 -11.68 7.52 4.11
N ILE A 70 -11.47 6.22 3.94
CA ILE A 70 -10.65 5.65 2.87
C ILE A 70 -11.53 4.97 1.83
N ILE A 71 -11.14 5.07 0.57
CA ILE A 71 -11.73 4.31 -0.52
C ILE A 71 -11.14 2.91 -0.50
N ILE A 72 -12.00 1.88 -0.40
CA ILE A 72 -11.56 0.48 -0.41
C ILE A 72 -11.70 -0.04 -1.83
N ALA A 73 -10.59 -0.40 -2.46
CA ALA A 73 -10.55 -0.96 -3.80
C ALA A 73 -10.63 -2.48 -3.77
N ASP A 74 -11.55 -3.03 -4.56
CA ASP A 74 -11.69 -4.47 -4.73
C ASP A 74 -10.58 -5.01 -5.66
N ILE A 75 -10.28 -6.29 -5.53
CA ILE A 75 -9.36 -7.01 -6.42
C ILE A 75 -10.12 -7.87 -7.44
N ASN A 76 -11.42 -7.97 -7.32
CA ASN A 76 -12.26 -8.75 -8.23
C ASN A 76 -12.55 -7.96 -9.51
N SER A 77 -11.52 -7.76 -10.32
CA SER A 77 -11.63 -7.13 -11.63
C SER A 77 -10.60 -7.73 -12.57
N GLU A 78 -10.96 -7.83 -13.84
CA GLU A 78 -10.05 -8.36 -14.86
C GLU A 78 -8.77 -7.54 -14.95
N ASP A 79 -8.87 -6.22 -14.85
CA ASP A 79 -7.71 -5.33 -14.93
C ASP A 79 -6.71 -5.58 -13.79
N VAL A 80 -7.21 -5.75 -12.57
CA VAL A 80 -6.34 -6.03 -11.41
C VAL A 80 -5.71 -7.41 -11.52
N ILE A 81 -6.49 -8.40 -11.94
CA ILE A 81 -6.01 -9.79 -12.10
C ILE A 81 -4.91 -9.85 -13.15
N GLU A 82 -5.13 -9.22 -14.32
CA GLU A 82 -4.12 -9.18 -15.38
C GLU A 82 -2.85 -8.47 -14.92
N LYS A 83 -2.99 -7.35 -14.20
CA LYS A 83 -1.83 -6.61 -13.72
C LYS A 83 -1.07 -7.38 -12.64
N TYR A 84 -1.78 -8.13 -11.78
CA TYR A 84 -1.14 -9.04 -10.84
C TYR A 84 -0.24 -10.04 -11.57
N ALA A 85 -0.77 -10.68 -12.61
CA ALA A 85 -0.02 -11.67 -13.38
C ALA A 85 1.20 -11.04 -14.06
N GLU A 86 1.04 -9.86 -14.65
CA GLU A 86 2.11 -9.14 -15.32
C GLU A 86 3.23 -8.76 -14.32
N ILE A 87 2.88 -8.17 -13.19
CA ILE A 87 3.86 -7.73 -12.19
C ILE A 87 4.61 -8.93 -11.60
N ASP A 88 3.92 -10.04 -11.36
CA ASP A 88 4.56 -11.25 -10.87
C ASP A 88 5.58 -11.78 -11.89
N ALA A 89 5.19 -11.88 -13.16
CA ALA A 89 6.10 -12.31 -14.22
C ALA A 89 7.30 -11.36 -14.37
N PHE A 90 7.05 -10.05 -14.35
CA PHE A 90 8.09 -9.04 -14.39
C PHE A 90 9.08 -9.17 -13.22
N SER A 91 8.57 -9.32 -12.01
CA SER A 91 9.39 -9.44 -10.79
C SER A 91 10.29 -10.67 -10.82
N GLN A 92 9.80 -11.75 -11.43
CA GLN A 92 10.58 -12.98 -11.60
C GLN A 92 11.54 -12.95 -12.80
N GLY A 93 11.57 -11.85 -13.54
CA GLY A 93 12.41 -11.72 -14.73
C GLY A 93 11.95 -12.56 -15.90
N ARG A 94 10.64 -12.88 -15.96
CA ARG A 94 10.06 -13.77 -16.97
C ARG A 94 9.10 -13.06 -17.93
N LEU A 95 9.08 -11.75 -17.95
CA LEU A 95 8.25 -10.97 -18.87
C LEU A 95 9.11 -10.45 -20.01
N ASN A 96 8.99 -11.07 -21.20
CA ASN A 96 9.85 -10.78 -22.35
C ASN A 96 9.74 -9.33 -22.82
N GLU A 97 8.53 -8.75 -22.76
CA GLU A 97 8.26 -7.39 -23.24
C GLU A 97 8.84 -6.31 -22.31
N ARG A 98 9.18 -6.68 -21.10
CA ARG A 98 9.70 -5.75 -20.09
C ARG A 98 10.81 -6.43 -19.28
N PRO A 99 12.06 -6.38 -19.76
CA PRO A 99 13.18 -7.00 -19.06
C PRO A 99 13.41 -6.40 -17.68
N LEU A 100 13.71 -7.26 -16.70
CA LEU A 100 14.09 -6.84 -15.36
C LEU A 100 15.59 -6.52 -15.34
N SER A 101 15.95 -5.32 -14.85
CA SER A 101 17.35 -4.86 -14.81
C SER A 101 18.10 -5.27 -13.53
N ILE A 102 17.41 -5.91 -12.59
CA ILE A 102 17.97 -6.32 -11.30
C ILE A 102 17.69 -7.81 -11.09
N SER A 103 18.16 -8.37 -9.97
CA SER A 103 17.90 -9.77 -9.62
C SER A 103 16.42 -10.07 -9.52
N ALA A 104 16.01 -11.21 -10.07
CA ALA A 104 14.64 -11.70 -9.97
C ALA A 104 14.25 -11.93 -8.51
N ARG A 105 12.97 -11.73 -8.23
CA ARG A 105 12.41 -11.89 -6.87
C ARG A 105 11.01 -12.45 -6.91
N ASN A 106 10.66 -13.19 -5.86
CA ASN A 106 9.29 -13.62 -5.63
C ASN A 106 8.64 -12.66 -4.64
N MET A 107 7.67 -11.88 -5.12
CA MET A 107 6.89 -11.01 -4.23
C MET A 107 5.85 -11.84 -3.47
N GLY A 108 5.55 -11.44 -2.24
CA GLY A 108 4.42 -11.98 -1.51
C GLY A 108 3.11 -11.71 -2.24
N LYS A 109 2.15 -12.62 -2.10
CA LYS A 109 0.87 -12.53 -2.82
C LYS A 109 0.08 -11.25 -2.47
N ASN A 110 0.06 -10.88 -1.19
CA ASN A 110 -0.62 -9.66 -0.78
C ASN A 110 0.04 -8.42 -1.39
N ASP A 111 1.36 -8.39 -1.44
CA ASP A 111 2.10 -7.28 -2.06
C ASP A 111 1.82 -7.19 -3.57
N LEU A 112 1.68 -8.34 -4.24
CA LEU A 112 1.30 -8.36 -5.65
C LEU A 112 -0.09 -7.76 -5.89
N TRP A 113 -1.07 -8.11 -5.05
CA TRP A 113 -2.41 -7.52 -5.13
C TRP A 113 -2.39 -6.02 -4.89
N ILE A 114 -1.60 -5.57 -3.92
CA ILE A 114 -1.45 -4.15 -3.60
C ILE A 114 -0.80 -3.42 -4.78
N ALA A 115 0.28 -3.96 -5.34
CA ALA A 115 0.97 -3.37 -6.49
C ALA A 115 0.06 -3.29 -7.72
N ALA A 116 -0.68 -4.37 -8.01
CA ALA A 116 -1.63 -4.38 -9.13
C ALA A 116 -2.72 -3.31 -8.95
N THR A 117 -3.23 -3.16 -7.74
CA THR A 117 -4.24 -2.14 -7.43
C THR A 117 -3.68 -0.73 -7.62
N ALA A 118 -2.43 -0.50 -7.21
CA ALA A 118 -1.77 0.81 -7.39
C ALA A 118 -1.72 1.19 -8.87
N GLU A 119 -1.32 0.26 -9.73
CA GLU A 119 -1.25 0.51 -11.18
C GLU A 119 -2.64 0.79 -11.77
N VAL A 120 -3.61 -0.05 -11.47
CA VAL A 120 -4.96 0.05 -12.05
C VAL A 120 -5.67 1.32 -11.60
N THR A 121 -5.49 1.74 -10.35
CA THR A 121 -6.10 2.96 -9.82
C THR A 121 -5.29 4.22 -10.13
N LYS A 122 -4.16 4.07 -10.80
CA LYS A 122 -3.23 5.17 -11.12
C LYS A 122 -2.85 5.94 -9.88
N SER A 123 -2.48 5.20 -8.85
CA SER A 123 -2.12 5.74 -7.53
C SER A 123 -0.61 5.83 -7.37
N THR A 124 -0.18 6.78 -6.53
CA THR A 124 1.13 6.71 -5.90
C THR A 124 1.03 5.71 -4.77
N LEU A 125 1.85 4.67 -4.77
CA LEU A 125 1.90 3.70 -3.68
C LEU A 125 2.74 4.25 -2.54
N MET A 126 2.15 4.34 -1.36
CA MET A 126 2.82 4.79 -0.15
C MET A 126 3.12 3.59 0.74
N THR A 127 4.40 3.38 1.05
CA THR A 127 4.85 2.21 1.81
C THR A 127 6.14 2.51 2.57
N THR A 128 6.41 1.72 3.60
CA THR A 128 7.72 1.70 4.26
C THR A 128 8.59 0.54 3.77
N ASP A 129 8.03 -0.35 2.94
CA ASP A 129 8.64 -1.61 2.55
C ASP A 129 9.53 -1.45 1.31
N ASN A 130 10.64 -2.16 1.28
CA ASN A 130 11.55 -2.19 0.14
C ASN A 130 11.12 -3.17 -0.96
N ASP A 131 10.13 -4.01 -0.70
CA ASP A 131 9.70 -5.06 -1.62
C ASP A 131 9.09 -4.53 -2.91
N PHE A 132 8.69 -3.26 -2.95
CA PHE A 132 8.12 -2.61 -4.12
C PHE A 132 9.12 -1.77 -4.92
N ASP A 133 10.37 -1.63 -4.46
CA ASP A 133 11.33 -0.68 -5.04
C ASP A 133 11.56 -0.89 -6.53
N HIS A 134 11.59 -2.13 -7.00
CA HIS A 134 11.81 -2.47 -8.41
C HIS A 134 10.64 -2.10 -9.33
N LEU A 135 9.49 -1.74 -8.77
CA LEU A 135 8.29 -1.35 -9.51
C LEU A 135 8.15 0.16 -9.65
N ASP A 136 9.00 0.93 -8.94
CA ASP A 136 8.94 2.39 -8.98
C ASP A 136 9.21 2.89 -10.41
N ILE A 137 8.35 3.79 -10.87
CA ILE A 137 8.34 4.34 -12.23
C ILE A 137 7.92 3.32 -13.30
N GLU A 138 8.32 2.05 -13.17
CA GLU A 138 7.96 1.00 -14.12
C GLU A 138 6.46 0.78 -14.20
N TYR A 139 5.77 0.78 -13.07
CA TYR A 139 4.35 0.52 -12.97
C TYR A 139 3.56 1.64 -12.31
N PHE A 140 4.16 2.33 -11.36
CA PHE A 140 3.53 3.42 -10.60
C PHE A 140 4.62 4.26 -9.95
N LYS A 141 4.21 5.37 -9.35
CA LYS A 141 5.10 6.19 -8.54
C LYS A 141 5.09 5.67 -7.11
N LEU A 142 6.27 5.51 -6.54
CA LEU A 142 6.45 5.03 -5.17
C LEU A 142 6.75 6.20 -4.23
N ALA A 143 5.99 6.32 -3.15
CA ALA A 143 6.29 7.24 -2.05
C ALA A 143 6.81 6.40 -0.88
N LYS A 144 8.12 6.32 -0.78
CA LYS A 144 8.77 5.56 0.28
C LYS A 144 8.82 6.39 1.55
N ILE A 145 8.22 5.86 2.60
CA ILE A 145 8.18 6.54 3.90
C ILE A 145 9.23 5.96 4.83
N MET A 146 10.04 6.83 5.40
CA MET A 146 10.98 6.45 6.44
C MET A 146 10.40 6.86 7.79
N ARG A 147 10.37 5.91 8.73
CA ARG A 147 9.82 6.18 10.06
C ARG A 147 10.66 7.24 10.76
N LYS A 148 9.97 8.20 11.40
CA LYS A 148 10.62 9.26 12.17
C LYS A 148 10.94 8.73 13.55
N LYS A 149 12.14 9.07 14.05
CA LYS A 149 12.51 8.74 15.42
C LYS A 149 11.89 9.75 16.36
N ASN A 150 11.29 9.26 17.44
CA ASN A 150 10.89 10.10 18.55
C ASN A 150 12.16 10.50 19.30
N ILE A 151 12.41 11.78 19.39
CA ILE A 151 13.53 12.32 20.16
C ILE A 151 13.05 12.64 21.56
#